data_14849e0b33b3061014c0760bd6dd8af6
#
_entry.id   14849e0b33b3061014c0760bd6dd8af6
#
_cell.length_a   1.000
_cell.length_b   1.000
_cell.length_c   1.000
_cell.angle_alpha   90.00
_cell.angle_beta   90.00
_cell.angle_gamma   90.00
#
_symmetry.space_group_name_H-M   'P 1'
#
loop_
_entity.id
_entity.type
_entity.pdbx_description
1 polymer ?
#
loop_
_entity_poly.entity_id
_entity_poly.type
_entity_poly.pdbx_seq_one_letter_code
_entity_poly.pdbx_strand_id
1 'polypeptide(L)'
;QGLDHITWTYDPLLSRNAHLNIAKLGAVCNTYRRAEYGDMRDGLNAGLPSDRFQADWWVNTRRVERRLGKRARKPLILDHFSRADLRPLYTPHASTGNLLRPPEHFSPLEEKLALAEIPSDFNALKEKDFALARDWRFFTREVFETAFNAGYIVTDFVRDTERSFYVLSN
;
A
#
# COMPACT_ATOMS: atom_id res chain seq x y z
N GLN A 1 27.11 -12.23 -13.48
CA GLN A 1 26.54 -12.71 -12.21
C GLN A 1 25.13 -12.18 -12.12
N GLY A 2 24.12 -13.03 -12.39
CA GLY A 2 22.73 -12.61 -12.38
C GLY A 2 22.20 -12.56 -10.96
N LEU A 3 21.80 -11.38 -10.49
CA LEU A 3 20.94 -11.23 -9.33
C LEU A 3 19.51 -11.49 -9.78
N ASP A 4 18.84 -12.47 -9.17
CA ASP A 4 17.45 -12.82 -9.51
C ASP A 4 16.45 -12.19 -8.56
N HIS A 5 16.85 -11.84 -7.35
CA HIS A 5 15.99 -11.31 -6.30
C HIS A 5 16.68 -10.17 -5.54
N ILE A 6 16.01 -9.04 -5.44
CA ILE A 6 16.46 -7.85 -4.71
C ILE A 6 15.34 -7.46 -3.74
N THR A 7 15.73 -7.11 -2.51
CA THR A 7 14.79 -6.67 -1.47
C THR A 7 15.18 -5.31 -0.91
N TRP A 8 14.18 -4.52 -0.57
CA TRP A 8 14.33 -3.27 0.19
C TRP A 8 13.06 -2.97 0.97
N THR A 9 13.09 -1.95 1.79
CA THR A 9 11.91 -1.55 2.55
C THR A 9 11.45 -0.14 2.16
N TYR A 10 10.14 0.09 2.28
CA TYR A 10 9.54 1.40 2.08
C TYR A 10 8.32 1.60 2.99
N ASP A 11 7.96 2.85 3.26
CA ASP A 11 6.77 3.18 4.04
C ASP A 11 5.50 2.87 3.23
N PRO A 12 4.63 1.94 3.70
CA PRO A 12 3.43 1.53 2.98
C PRO A 12 2.40 2.65 2.80
N LEU A 13 2.45 3.72 3.58
CA LEU A 13 1.53 4.85 3.45
C LEU A 13 2.00 5.93 2.46
N LEU A 14 3.22 5.83 1.95
CA LEU A 14 3.71 6.73 0.91
C LEU A 14 3.27 6.25 -0.49
N SER A 15 2.15 6.79 -0.98
CA SER A 15 1.52 6.34 -2.24
C SER A 15 2.45 6.47 -3.46
N ARG A 16 3.36 7.45 -3.49
CA ARG A 16 4.37 7.58 -4.54
C ARG A 16 5.34 6.42 -4.55
N ASN A 17 5.80 5.98 -3.36
CA ASN A 17 6.70 4.84 -3.22
C ASN A 17 6.00 3.53 -3.57
N ALA A 18 4.77 3.35 -3.12
CA ALA A 18 3.94 2.21 -3.49
C ALA A 18 3.73 2.13 -5.01
N HIS A 19 3.38 3.24 -5.65
CA HIS A 19 3.23 3.28 -7.10
C HIS A 19 4.53 2.93 -7.83
N LEU A 20 5.68 3.47 -7.40
CA LEU A 20 6.97 3.13 -8.00
C LEU A 20 7.29 1.65 -7.83
N ASN A 21 7.27 1.15 -6.60
CA ASN A 21 7.73 -0.19 -6.28
C ASN A 21 6.81 -1.27 -6.85
N ILE A 22 5.51 -1.13 -6.69
CA ILE A 22 4.53 -2.15 -7.05
C ILE A 22 4.03 -1.99 -8.48
N ALA A 23 3.50 -0.80 -8.82
CA ALA A 23 2.89 -0.59 -10.12
C ALA A 23 3.91 -0.43 -11.24
N LYS A 24 5.05 0.25 -11.01
CA LYS A 24 6.06 0.48 -12.04
C LYS A 24 7.11 -0.61 -12.10
N LEU A 25 7.77 -0.93 -10.99
CA LEU A 25 8.84 -1.93 -10.97
C LEU A 25 8.32 -3.37 -10.97
N GLY A 26 7.09 -3.58 -10.51
CA GLY A 26 6.51 -4.91 -10.43
C GLY A 26 6.98 -5.74 -9.23
N ALA A 27 7.54 -5.12 -8.20
CA ALA A 27 7.78 -5.79 -6.93
C ALA A 27 6.46 -6.27 -6.30
N VAL A 28 6.57 -7.21 -5.38
CA VAL A 28 5.47 -7.70 -4.55
C VAL A 28 5.82 -7.53 -3.08
N CYS A 29 4.82 -7.57 -2.19
CA CYS A 29 5.05 -7.52 -0.75
C CYS A 29 4.14 -8.49 -0.03
N ASN A 30 4.70 -9.25 0.92
CA ASN A 30 3.96 -10.09 1.84
C ASN A 30 4.52 -10.02 3.27
N THR A 31 5.41 -9.07 3.53
CA THR A 31 6.07 -8.90 4.81
C THR A 31 5.89 -7.48 5.31
N TYR A 32 5.25 -7.37 6.48
CA TYR A 32 5.10 -6.13 7.23
C TYR A 32 6.11 -6.07 8.37
N ARG A 33 6.92 -5.01 8.42
CA ARG A 33 7.94 -4.80 9.44
C ARG A 33 7.51 -3.65 10.34
N ARG A 34 7.22 -3.95 11.60
CA ARG A 34 6.86 -2.92 12.60
C ARG A 34 8.13 -2.21 13.07
N ALA A 35 8.04 -0.88 13.18
CA ALA A 35 9.07 -0.03 13.79
C ALA A 35 10.50 -0.36 13.31
N GLU A 36 10.70 -0.63 12.03
CA GLU A 36 11.95 -1.14 11.42
C GLU A 36 13.20 -0.32 11.80
N TYR A 37 13.04 0.97 11.99
CA TYR A 37 14.12 1.89 12.37
C TYR A 37 14.00 2.43 13.81
N GLY A 38 13.17 1.78 14.64
CA GLY A 38 12.89 2.26 15.99
C GLY A 38 12.15 3.59 16.02
N ASP A 39 12.33 4.34 17.11
CA ASP A 39 11.70 5.65 17.27
C ASP A 39 12.37 6.68 16.36
N MET A 40 11.61 7.19 15.40
CA MET A 40 12.06 8.25 14.52
C MET A 40 12.08 9.58 15.29
N ARG A 41 13.23 10.27 15.25
CA ARG A 41 13.45 11.55 15.98
C ARG A 41 13.42 12.77 15.06
N ASP A 42 13.24 12.58 13.76
CA ASP A 42 13.14 13.65 12.78
C ASP A 42 11.73 14.26 12.77
N GLY A 43 11.66 15.56 12.78
CA GLY A 43 10.50 16.44 12.88
C GLY A 43 9.12 15.83 12.60
N LEU A 44 8.78 15.56 11.32
CA LEU A 44 7.47 15.06 10.91
C LEU A 44 7.19 13.58 11.24
N ASN A 45 8.20 12.82 11.68
CA ASN A 45 8.05 11.39 11.95
C ASN A 45 8.17 11.05 13.45
N ALA A 46 8.53 12.03 14.29
CA ALA A 46 8.66 11.80 15.72
C ALA A 46 7.33 11.34 16.34
N GLY A 47 7.35 10.16 16.99
CA GLY A 47 6.15 9.56 17.59
C GLY A 47 5.26 8.75 16.62
N LEU A 48 5.65 8.62 15.34
CA LEU A 48 5.01 7.71 14.40
C LEU A 48 5.89 6.46 14.21
N PRO A 49 5.34 5.23 14.39
CA PRO A 49 6.12 4.03 14.15
C PRO A 49 6.66 3.96 12.73
N SER A 50 7.95 3.58 12.60
CA SER A 50 8.67 3.46 11.33
C SER A 50 8.33 2.15 10.60
N ASP A 51 7.05 1.85 10.46
CA ASP A 51 6.58 0.63 9.78
C ASP A 51 6.97 0.60 8.31
N ARG A 52 7.32 -0.57 7.81
CA ARG A 52 7.76 -0.78 6.42
C ARG A 52 7.14 -2.00 5.80
N PHE A 53 6.89 -1.93 4.49
CA PHE A 53 6.79 -3.11 3.64
C PHE A 53 8.18 -3.54 3.21
N GLN A 54 8.44 -4.83 3.20
CA GLN A 54 9.54 -5.39 2.44
C GLN A 54 9.05 -5.60 1.00
N ALA A 55 9.70 -4.95 0.06
CA ALA A 55 9.51 -5.17 -1.35
C ALA A 55 10.41 -6.32 -1.81
N ASP A 56 9.82 -7.29 -2.50
CA ASP A 56 10.50 -8.41 -3.13
C ASP A 56 10.43 -8.23 -4.65
N TRP A 57 11.57 -7.98 -5.26
CA TRP A 57 11.69 -7.74 -6.69
C TRP A 57 12.41 -8.88 -7.38
N TRP A 58 11.64 -9.73 -8.03
CA TRP A 58 12.13 -10.88 -8.79
C TRP A 58 12.41 -10.44 -10.23
N VAL A 59 13.63 -9.94 -10.49
CA VAL A 59 14.03 -9.21 -11.70
C VAL A 59 13.80 -9.99 -12.99
N ASN A 60 14.00 -11.30 -13.00
CA ASN A 60 13.93 -12.16 -14.19
C ASN A 60 12.56 -12.83 -14.36
N THR A 61 11.47 -12.15 -13.92
CA THR A 61 10.13 -12.69 -14.03
C THR A 61 9.32 -12.03 -15.15
N ARG A 62 8.38 -12.78 -15.73
CA ARG A 62 7.40 -12.23 -16.68
C ARG A 62 6.62 -11.04 -16.13
N ARG A 63 6.45 -10.98 -14.81
CA ARG A 63 5.80 -9.86 -14.14
C ARG A 63 6.60 -8.57 -14.34
N VAL A 64 7.88 -8.59 -14.04
CA VAL A 64 8.79 -7.44 -14.18
C VAL A 64 8.95 -7.08 -15.66
N GLU A 65 9.14 -8.06 -16.54
CA GLU A 65 9.20 -7.84 -17.98
C GLU A 65 7.95 -7.12 -18.52
N ARG A 66 6.75 -7.51 -18.08
CA ARG A 66 5.49 -6.85 -18.46
C ARG A 66 5.35 -5.42 -17.92
N ARG A 67 6.12 -5.04 -16.91
CA ARG A 67 6.12 -3.67 -16.36
C ARG A 67 7.18 -2.78 -17.00
N LEU A 68 8.36 -3.32 -17.25
CA LEU A 68 9.54 -2.56 -17.71
C LEU A 68 9.90 -2.78 -19.18
N GLY A 69 9.36 -3.82 -19.81
CA GLY A 69 9.66 -4.17 -21.20
C GLY A 69 9.08 -3.18 -22.22
N LYS A 70 9.56 -3.28 -23.47
CA LYS A 70 9.12 -2.43 -24.58
C LYS A 70 7.60 -2.47 -24.87
N ARG A 71 6.93 -3.54 -24.45
CA ARG A 71 5.47 -3.73 -24.53
C ARG A 71 4.85 -3.74 -23.13
N ALA A 72 5.21 -2.74 -22.32
CA ALA A 72 4.70 -2.62 -20.97
C ALA A 72 3.16 -2.63 -20.94
N ARG A 73 2.59 -3.37 -19.97
CA ARG A 73 1.16 -3.39 -19.73
C ARG A 73 0.67 -1.99 -19.34
N LYS A 74 -0.49 -1.59 -19.87
CA LYS A 74 -1.18 -0.40 -19.36
C LYS A 74 -1.46 -0.55 -17.86
N PRO A 75 -1.27 0.51 -17.07
CA PRO A 75 -1.60 0.49 -15.64
C PRO A 75 -3.06 0.10 -15.41
N LEU A 76 -3.31 -0.58 -14.31
CA LEU A 76 -4.68 -0.77 -13.83
C LEU A 76 -5.22 0.57 -13.33
N ILE A 77 -6.50 0.78 -13.55
CA ILE A 77 -7.25 1.92 -13.04
C ILE A 77 -8.40 1.42 -12.17
N LEU A 78 -8.91 2.26 -11.29
CA LEU A 78 -9.94 1.88 -10.31
C LEU A 78 -11.22 1.36 -10.99
N ASP A 79 -11.58 1.91 -12.15
CA ASP A 79 -12.73 1.49 -12.95
C ASP A 79 -12.69 0.00 -13.34
N HIS A 80 -11.51 -0.59 -13.54
CA HIS A 80 -11.41 -2.03 -13.81
C HIS A 80 -11.93 -2.88 -12.65
N PHE A 81 -11.70 -2.45 -11.42
CA PHE A 81 -12.15 -3.16 -10.21
C PHE A 81 -13.64 -2.91 -9.95
N SER A 82 -14.11 -1.69 -10.18
CA SER A 82 -15.55 -1.35 -10.07
C SER A 82 -16.39 -2.17 -11.06
N ARG A 83 -15.93 -2.34 -12.29
CA ARG A 83 -16.61 -3.19 -13.30
C ARG A 83 -16.58 -4.68 -12.95
N ALA A 84 -15.63 -5.11 -12.15
CA ALA A 84 -15.55 -6.48 -11.64
C ALA A 84 -16.31 -6.68 -10.31
N ASP A 85 -17.10 -5.67 -9.88
CA ASP A 85 -17.82 -5.61 -8.59
C ASP A 85 -16.92 -5.85 -7.37
N LEU A 86 -15.61 -5.56 -7.50
CA LEU A 86 -14.66 -5.67 -6.41
C LEU A 86 -14.74 -4.41 -5.52
N ARG A 87 -15.22 -4.58 -4.31
CA ARG A 87 -15.33 -3.50 -3.33
C ARG A 87 -14.06 -3.39 -2.49
N PRO A 88 -13.68 -2.17 -2.06
CA PRO A 88 -12.62 -2.01 -1.07
C PRO A 88 -12.97 -2.73 0.25
N LEU A 89 -11.95 -3.23 0.95
CA LEU A 89 -12.10 -3.84 2.29
C LEU A 89 -12.75 -2.89 3.30
N TYR A 90 -12.64 -1.60 3.07
CA TYR A 90 -13.21 -0.54 3.89
C TYR A 90 -13.36 0.75 3.08
N THR A 91 -14.20 1.63 3.56
CA THR A 91 -14.38 2.96 2.98
C THR A 91 -14.06 4.00 4.03
N PRO A 92 -13.03 4.83 3.84
CA PRO A 92 -12.77 5.96 4.72
C PRO A 92 -13.93 6.95 4.71
N HIS A 93 -14.14 7.62 5.82
CA HIS A 93 -15.18 8.64 5.94
C HIS A 93 -14.58 10.03 6.11
N ALA A 94 -15.32 11.05 5.66
CA ALA A 94 -14.88 12.44 5.80
C ALA A 94 -14.82 12.86 7.27
N SER A 95 -13.74 13.54 7.63
CA SER A 95 -13.53 14.18 8.93
C SER A 95 -13.51 15.70 8.76
N THR A 96 -13.33 16.43 9.84
CA THR A 96 -13.19 17.88 9.82
C THR A 96 -12.08 18.32 8.86
N GLY A 97 -12.34 19.32 8.03
CA GLY A 97 -11.37 19.84 7.05
C GLY A 97 -11.18 18.97 5.81
N ASN A 98 -12.18 18.15 5.42
CA ASN A 98 -12.14 17.23 4.27
C ASN A 98 -11.02 16.19 4.33
N LEU A 99 -10.48 15.89 5.52
CA LEU A 99 -9.54 14.81 5.70
C LEU A 99 -10.29 13.48 5.79
N LEU A 100 -9.71 12.42 5.22
CA LEU A 100 -10.27 11.08 5.30
C LEU A 100 -9.75 10.39 6.56
N ARG A 101 -10.68 9.83 7.34
CA ARG A 101 -10.42 9.02 8.54
C ARG A 101 -10.66 7.55 8.21
N PRO A 102 -9.79 6.63 8.67
CA PRO A 102 -10.06 5.21 8.55
C PRO A 102 -11.29 4.82 9.38
N PRO A 103 -12.05 3.82 8.99
CA PRO A 103 -13.13 3.28 9.82
C PRO A 103 -12.57 2.49 11.01
N GLU A 104 -13.43 2.08 11.93
CA GLU A 104 -13.03 1.24 13.06
C GLU A 104 -12.73 -0.21 12.65
N HIS A 105 -13.37 -0.69 11.59
CA HIS A 105 -13.27 -2.08 11.12
C HIS A 105 -13.15 -2.14 9.61
N PHE A 106 -12.66 -3.28 9.11
CA PHE A 106 -12.64 -3.63 7.70
C PHE A 106 -13.35 -4.97 7.46
N SER A 107 -13.78 -5.21 6.24
CA SER A 107 -14.48 -6.43 5.84
C SER A 107 -13.58 -7.66 5.91
N PRO A 108 -14.12 -8.86 6.17
CA PRO A 108 -13.36 -10.10 6.09
C PRO A 108 -12.68 -10.29 4.72
N LEU A 109 -11.54 -10.96 4.73
CA LEU A 109 -10.79 -11.34 3.53
C LEU A 109 -11.31 -12.69 3.02
N GLU A 110 -12.33 -12.65 2.18
CA GLU A 110 -13.00 -13.86 1.65
C GLU A 110 -12.74 -14.04 0.15
N GLU A 111 -12.44 -12.96 -0.56
CA GLU A 111 -12.29 -12.96 -2.00
C GLU A 111 -10.81 -13.14 -2.43
N LYS A 112 -10.59 -13.70 -3.63
CA LYS A 112 -9.23 -13.85 -4.18
C LYS A 112 -8.48 -12.54 -4.38
N LEU A 113 -9.21 -11.45 -4.52
CA LEU A 113 -8.68 -10.09 -4.64
C LEU A 113 -9.31 -9.20 -3.56
N ALA A 114 -8.52 -8.28 -3.03
CA ALA A 114 -8.99 -7.27 -2.09
C ALA A 114 -8.33 -5.92 -2.38
N LEU A 115 -9.04 -4.83 -2.11
CA LEU A 115 -8.53 -3.47 -2.25
C LEU A 115 -8.40 -2.83 -0.87
N ALA A 116 -7.19 -2.37 -0.56
CA ALA A 116 -6.90 -1.62 0.67
C ALA A 116 -6.55 -0.17 0.34
N GLU A 117 -7.39 0.77 0.75
CA GLU A 117 -7.18 2.20 0.50
C GLU A 117 -6.18 2.80 1.49
N ILE A 118 -5.32 3.69 1.01
CA ILE A 118 -4.42 4.48 1.86
C ILE A 118 -4.58 5.97 1.52
N PRO A 119 -4.16 6.88 2.43
CA PRO A 119 -4.12 8.30 2.11
C PRO A 119 -3.32 8.57 0.83
N SER A 120 -3.86 9.39 -0.07
CA SER A 120 -3.18 9.73 -1.32
C SER A 120 -1.93 10.59 -1.09
N ASP A 121 -1.92 11.44 -0.04
CA ASP A 121 -0.78 12.21 0.42
C ASP A 121 -0.64 12.12 1.95
N PHE A 122 0.11 11.11 2.39
CA PHE A 122 0.34 10.86 3.82
C PHE A 122 1.23 11.94 4.48
N ASN A 123 2.13 12.58 3.73
CA ASN A 123 2.96 13.65 4.26
C ASN A 123 2.11 14.91 4.56
N ALA A 124 1.28 15.31 3.62
CA ALA A 124 0.34 16.40 3.84
C ALA A 124 -0.64 16.11 4.99
N LEU A 125 -1.05 14.85 5.16
CA LEU A 125 -1.87 14.43 6.29
C LEU A 125 -1.13 14.60 7.63
N LYS A 126 0.13 14.15 7.72
CA LYS A 126 0.97 14.33 8.93
C LYS A 126 1.12 15.79 9.34
N GLU A 127 1.29 16.68 8.36
CA GLU A 127 1.42 18.11 8.60
C GLU A 127 0.12 18.74 9.12
N LYS A 128 -1.03 18.29 8.60
CA LYS A 128 -2.34 18.84 8.95
C LYS A 128 -2.94 18.25 10.22
N ASP A 129 -2.82 16.95 10.40
CA ASP A 129 -3.39 16.20 11.52
C ASP A 129 -2.53 14.97 11.82
N PHE A 130 -1.55 15.14 12.70
CA PHE A 130 -0.63 14.05 13.08
C PHE A 130 -1.35 12.91 13.81
N ALA A 131 -2.38 13.22 14.61
CA ALA A 131 -3.15 12.19 15.31
C ALA A 131 -3.89 11.30 14.31
N LEU A 132 -4.50 11.90 13.29
CA LEU A 132 -5.17 11.17 12.21
C LEU A 132 -4.16 10.35 11.36
N ALA A 133 -2.98 10.87 11.10
CA ALA A 133 -1.92 10.10 10.43
C ALA A 133 -1.51 8.88 11.25
N ARG A 134 -1.46 9.00 12.58
CA ARG A 134 -1.21 7.89 13.50
C ARG A 134 -2.35 6.88 13.49
N ASP A 135 -3.61 7.30 13.45
CA ASP A 135 -4.78 6.41 13.31
C ASP A 135 -4.66 5.60 12.02
N TRP A 136 -4.34 6.23 10.89
CA TRP A 136 -4.08 5.56 9.63
C TRP A 136 -2.94 4.53 9.71
N ARG A 137 -1.85 4.85 10.41
CA ARG A 137 -0.71 3.94 10.58
C ARG A 137 -1.13 2.67 11.30
N PHE A 138 -1.88 2.78 12.39
CA PHE A 138 -2.29 1.61 13.17
C PHE A 138 -3.39 0.82 12.47
N PHE A 139 -4.35 1.48 11.87
CA PHE A 139 -5.41 0.82 11.11
C PHE A 139 -4.85 0.03 9.93
N THR A 140 -4.01 0.63 9.09
CA THR A 140 -3.44 -0.06 7.94
C THR A 140 -2.45 -1.15 8.33
N ARG A 141 -1.76 -1.03 9.47
CA ARG A 141 -0.97 -2.12 10.04
C ARG A 141 -1.83 -3.36 10.25
N GLU A 142 -2.96 -3.20 10.92
CA GLU A 142 -3.89 -4.30 11.20
C GLU A 142 -4.41 -4.93 9.90
N VAL A 143 -4.84 -4.12 8.94
CA VAL A 143 -5.30 -4.59 7.62
C VAL A 143 -4.24 -5.43 6.92
N PHE A 144 -3.02 -4.92 6.80
CA PHE A 144 -1.97 -5.61 6.03
C PHE A 144 -1.43 -6.84 6.75
N GLU A 145 -1.26 -6.81 8.07
CA GLU A 145 -0.82 -7.98 8.82
C GLU A 145 -1.88 -9.09 8.76
N THR A 146 -3.16 -8.74 8.90
CA THR A 146 -4.26 -9.70 8.74
C THR A 146 -4.25 -10.31 7.35
N ALA A 147 -4.09 -9.49 6.30
CA ALA A 147 -4.03 -9.97 4.92
C ALA A 147 -2.83 -10.90 4.68
N PHE A 148 -1.62 -10.51 5.12
CA PHE A 148 -0.42 -11.32 4.94
C PHE A 148 -0.49 -12.64 5.72
N ASN A 149 -1.03 -12.62 6.93
CA ASN A 149 -1.27 -13.84 7.73
C ASN A 149 -2.30 -14.77 7.10
N ALA A 150 -3.26 -14.22 6.33
CA ALA A 150 -4.23 -15.00 5.56
C ALA A 150 -3.70 -15.46 4.18
N GLY A 151 -2.42 -15.23 3.87
CA GLY A 151 -1.78 -15.67 2.64
C GLY A 151 -1.87 -14.70 1.46
N TYR A 152 -2.47 -13.53 1.65
CA TYR A 152 -2.49 -12.49 0.60
C TYR A 152 -1.11 -11.87 0.42
N ILE A 153 -0.85 -11.45 -0.81
CA ILE A 153 0.32 -10.64 -1.17
C ILE A 153 -0.12 -9.38 -1.89
N VAL A 154 0.62 -8.30 -1.73
CA VAL A 154 0.46 -7.09 -2.53
C VAL A 154 0.97 -7.36 -3.94
N THR A 155 0.10 -7.28 -4.93
CA THR A 155 0.42 -7.57 -6.34
C THR A 155 0.25 -6.38 -7.27
N ASP A 156 -0.52 -5.37 -6.90
CA ASP A 156 -0.65 -4.15 -7.70
C ASP A 156 -0.92 -2.93 -6.82
N PHE A 157 -0.82 -1.76 -7.43
CA PHE A 157 -1.14 -0.48 -6.80
C PHE A 157 -1.83 0.43 -7.81
N VAL A 158 -3.01 0.90 -7.43
CA VAL A 158 -3.83 1.81 -8.26
C VAL A 158 -3.82 3.17 -7.61
N ARG A 159 -3.50 4.18 -8.41
CA ARG A 159 -3.53 5.56 -7.99
C ARG A 159 -4.42 6.35 -8.93
N ASP A 160 -5.48 6.89 -8.38
CA ASP A 160 -6.31 7.90 -9.00
C ASP A 160 -5.94 9.29 -8.47
N THR A 161 -6.60 10.35 -8.93
CA THR A 161 -6.31 11.75 -8.59
C THR A 161 -6.31 11.99 -7.08
N GLU A 162 -7.26 11.40 -6.37
CA GLU A 162 -7.46 11.63 -4.93
C GLU A 162 -7.42 10.36 -4.08
N ARG A 163 -7.38 9.17 -4.71
CA ARG A 163 -7.46 7.89 -4.02
C ARG A 163 -6.30 6.97 -4.41
N SER A 164 -5.87 6.17 -3.47
CA SER A 164 -4.76 5.24 -3.64
C SER A 164 -5.07 3.90 -3.00
N PHE A 165 -4.88 2.80 -3.77
CA PHE A 165 -5.25 1.46 -3.34
C PHE A 165 -4.14 0.45 -3.59
N TYR A 166 -3.85 -0.35 -2.59
CA TYR A 166 -3.14 -1.62 -2.78
C TYR A 166 -4.11 -2.68 -3.29
N VAL A 167 -3.67 -3.47 -4.24
CA VAL A 167 -4.35 -4.69 -4.68
C VAL A 167 -3.66 -5.87 -4.00
N LEU A 168 -4.42 -6.57 -3.18
CA LEU A 168 -4.04 -7.80 -2.49
C LEU A 168 -4.59 -8.99 -3.26
N SER A 169 -3.83 -10.06 -3.39
CA SER A 169 -4.28 -11.30 -4.04
C SER A 169 -3.83 -12.52 -3.23
N ASN A 170 -4.73 -13.49 -3.16
CA ASN A 170 -4.48 -14.80 -2.54
C ASN A 170 -4.50 -15.91 -3.62
#